data_bcade03a29b83690be26de25faccb112
#
_entry.id   bcade03a29b83690be26de25faccb112
#
_cell.length_a   1.000
_cell.length_b   1.000
_cell.length_c   1.000
_cell.angle_alpha   90.00
_cell.angle_beta   90.00
_cell.angle_gamma   90.00
#
_symmetry.space_group_name_H-M   'P 1'
#
loop_
_entity.id
_entity.type
_entity.pdbx_description
1 polymer ?
#
loop_
_entity_poly.entity_id
_entity_poly.type
_entity_poly.pdbx_seq_one_letter_code
_entity_poly.pdbx_strand_id
1 'polypeptide(L)'
;RAKLWSKNSNPPHVLVMTATPIPRTLAMTLYGDLDVSIIDELPPGRKPIKTVHKFDNTHVDIYAFLDEELKKGRQVYVVYPLIEESEKIDLKNLEDGYKIICDRFQGYSVSKVHGKMKPAEKDAEMQRFKRGETRIMVSTTVIEVGVDVPNASVMVIENAERFGLSQLHQLRGRVGRGA
;
A
#
# COMPACT_ATOMS: atom_id res chain seq x y z
N ARG A 1 19.61 11.22 15.84
CA ARG A 1 20.03 12.59 15.42
C ARG A 1 21.24 13.06 16.19
N ALA A 2 21.18 13.25 17.50
CA ALA A 2 22.30 13.72 18.33
C ALA A 2 23.61 12.93 18.13
N LYS A 3 23.55 11.61 17.95
CA LYS A 3 24.73 10.77 17.72
C LYS A 3 25.42 10.97 16.36
N LEU A 4 24.71 11.46 15.33
CA LEU A 4 25.29 11.75 14.02
C LEU A 4 26.05 13.10 14.03
N TRP A 5 25.62 14.02 14.85
CA TRP A 5 26.19 15.38 14.93
C TRP A 5 27.37 15.48 15.91
N SER A 6 27.40 14.58 16.91
CA SER A 6 28.43 14.65 17.96
C SER A 6 29.78 14.02 17.61
N LYS A 7 29.90 13.29 16.46
CA LYS A 7 31.11 12.53 16.12
C LYS A 7 32.05 13.17 15.09
N ASN A 8 31.65 14.22 14.40
CA ASN A 8 32.47 14.83 13.33
C ASN A 8 32.54 16.33 13.47
N SER A 9 33.74 16.90 13.26
CA SER A 9 33.99 18.34 13.13
C SER A 9 33.22 19.01 11.95
N ASN A 10 32.79 18.21 10.97
CA ASN A 10 31.89 18.62 9.90
C ASN A 10 30.57 17.82 10.00
N PRO A 11 29.45 18.46 10.37
CA PRO A 11 28.16 17.79 10.43
C PRO A 11 27.74 17.34 9.03
N PRO A 12 27.21 16.10 8.89
CA PRO A 12 26.73 15.61 7.60
C PRO A 12 25.50 16.39 7.13
N HIS A 13 25.37 16.53 5.82
CA HIS A 13 24.10 17.00 5.24
C HIS A 13 23.00 15.97 5.51
N VAL A 14 21.86 16.41 6.02
CA VAL A 14 20.74 15.55 6.39
C VAL A 14 19.51 15.92 5.58
N LEU A 15 19.01 14.98 4.79
CA LEU A 15 17.74 15.08 4.10
C LEU A 15 16.72 14.16 4.77
N VAL A 16 15.61 14.73 5.23
CA VAL A 16 14.47 13.98 5.78
C VAL A 16 13.35 14.02 4.76
N MET A 17 12.93 12.86 4.29
CA MET A 17 11.83 12.73 3.34
C MET A 17 10.68 11.98 4.00
N THR A 18 9.46 12.43 3.75
CA THR A 18 8.24 11.76 4.18
C THR A 18 7.16 11.86 3.12
N ALA A 19 6.42 10.79 2.90
CA ALA A 19 5.26 10.77 2.01
C ALA A 19 3.97 11.24 2.70
N THR A 20 4.01 11.44 4.02
CA THR A 20 2.86 11.90 4.80
C THR A 20 2.84 13.42 4.86
N PRO A 21 1.71 14.09 4.56
CA PRO A 21 1.59 15.53 4.74
C PRO A 21 1.78 15.88 6.20
N ILE A 22 2.82 16.66 6.50
CA ILE A 22 3.07 17.20 7.84
C ILE A 22 2.78 18.71 7.76
N PRO A 23 1.87 19.23 8.59
CA PRO A 23 1.64 20.67 8.64
C PRO A 23 2.94 21.43 8.86
N ARG A 24 3.14 22.54 8.14
CA ARG A 24 4.38 23.31 8.17
C ARG A 24 4.79 23.69 9.60
N THR A 25 3.84 24.08 10.43
CA THR A 25 4.06 24.43 11.85
C THR A 25 4.62 23.24 12.63
N LEU A 26 4.08 22.04 12.41
CA LEU A 26 4.58 20.82 13.06
C LEU A 26 5.96 20.43 12.53
N ALA A 27 6.20 20.59 11.24
CA ALA A 27 7.51 20.34 10.63
C ALA A 27 8.59 21.26 11.25
N MET A 28 8.31 22.54 11.43
CA MET A 28 9.23 23.49 12.09
C MET A 28 9.50 23.10 13.55
N THR A 29 8.48 22.62 14.27
CA THR A 29 8.64 22.17 15.67
C THR A 29 9.45 20.88 15.77
N LEU A 30 9.23 19.92 14.86
CA LEU A 30 9.89 18.62 14.90
C LEU A 30 11.32 18.63 14.33
N TYR A 31 11.57 19.48 13.35
CA TYR A 31 12.81 19.46 12.56
C TYR A 31 13.72 20.66 12.82
N GLY A 32 13.26 21.67 13.58
CA GLY A 32 14.05 22.82 13.98
C GLY A 32 14.58 23.62 12.79
N ASP A 33 15.89 23.72 12.68
CA ASP A 33 16.60 24.55 11.69
C ASP A 33 16.65 23.95 10.26
N LEU A 34 15.85 22.95 9.93
CA LEU A 34 15.82 22.38 8.59
C LEU A 34 14.88 23.17 7.67
N ASP A 35 15.36 23.49 6.48
CA ASP A 35 14.52 24.03 5.42
C ASP A 35 13.49 22.99 4.98
N VAL A 36 12.26 23.46 4.73
CA VAL A 36 11.14 22.59 4.32
C VAL A 36 10.76 22.91 2.87
N SER A 37 10.90 21.90 2.02
CA SER A 37 10.39 21.92 0.65
C SER A 37 9.19 21.00 0.54
N ILE A 38 8.11 21.46 -0.09
CA ILE A 38 6.87 20.72 -0.30
C ILE A 38 6.74 20.41 -1.77
N ILE A 39 6.54 19.12 -2.10
CA ILE A 39 6.18 18.67 -3.45
C ILE A 39 4.66 18.55 -3.47
N ASP A 40 3.98 19.51 -4.09
CA ASP A 40 2.52 19.65 -4.12
C ASP A 40 1.90 19.30 -5.48
N GLU A 41 2.74 19.05 -6.49
CA GLU A 41 2.31 18.63 -7.81
C GLU A 41 2.44 17.12 -8.02
N LEU A 42 1.50 16.56 -8.78
CA LEU A 42 1.60 15.16 -9.21
C LEU A 42 2.60 15.03 -10.36
N PRO A 43 3.38 13.93 -10.41
CA PRO A 43 4.21 13.65 -11.57
C PRO A 43 3.39 13.60 -12.87
N PRO A 44 3.98 13.98 -14.02
CA PRO A 44 3.31 13.89 -15.31
C PRO A 44 2.75 12.47 -15.57
N GLY A 45 1.53 12.40 -16.10
CA GLY A 45 0.86 11.13 -16.41
C GLY A 45 0.15 10.44 -15.26
N ARG A 46 0.25 10.95 -14.03
CA ARG A 46 -0.45 10.37 -12.89
C ARG A 46 -1.91 10.82 -12.86
N LYS A 47 -2.84 9.85 -12.80
CA LYS A 47 -4.27 10.13 -12.72
C LYS A 47 -4.72 10.33 -11.26
N PRO A 48 -5.69 11.22 -11.01
CA PRO A 48 -6.30 11.36 -9.69
C PRO A 48 -6.95 10.04 -9.25
N ILE A 49 -6.75 9.69 -7.99
CA ILE A 49 -7.30 8.46 -7.41
C ILE A 49 -8.64 8.80 -6.77
N LYS A 50 -9.71 8.15 -7.25
CA LYS A 50 -11.03 8.23 -6.63
C LYS A 50 -11.04 7.31 -5.40
N THR A 51 -11.25 7.89 -4.23
CA THR A 51 -11.41 7.14 -2.97
C THR A 51 -12.90 7.04 -2.65
N VAL A 52 -13.36 5.83 -2.35
CA VAL A 52 -14.76 5.54 -2.02
C VAL A 52 -14.77 4.75 -0.72
N HIS A 53 -15.59 5.16 0.24
CA HIS A 53 -15.89 4.40 1.44
C HIS A 53 -17.13 3.54 1.22
N LYS A 54 -17.06 2.27 1.60
CA LYS A 54 -18.15 1.30 1.51
C LYS A 54 -18.29 0.59 2.86
N PHE A 55 -19.52 0.15 3.17
CA PHE A 55 -19.81 -0.65 4.36
C PHE A 55 -19.79 -2.14 4.02
N ASP A 56 -19.65 -3.00 5.02
CA ASP A 56 -19.50 -4.47 4.87
C ASP A 56 -20.61 -5.14 4.07
N ASN A 57 -21.81 -4.60 4.06
CA ASN A 57 -22.94 -5.15 3.30
C ASN A 57 -22.87 -4.91 1.77
N THR A 58 -21.82 -4.26 1.28
CA THR A 58 -21.68 -3.86 -0.13
C THR A 58 -20.61 -4.65 -0.90
N HIS A 59 -20.13 -5.77 -0.36
CA HIS A 59 -19.08 -6.59 -1.03
C HIS A 59 -19.48 -7.06 -2.44
N VAL A 60 -20.77 -7.30 -2.70
CA VAL A 60 -21.25 -7.73 -4.02
C VAL A 60 -20.94 -6.66 -5.08
N ASP A 61 -21.20 -5.39 -4.77
CA ASP A 61 -20.90 -4.28 -5.68
C ASP A 61 -19.40 -4.10 -5.91
N ILE A 62 -18.60 -4.29 -4.84
CA ILE A 62 -17.16 -4.21 -4.92
C ILE A 62 -16.63 -5.30 -5.84
N TYR A 63 -17.08 -6.55 -5.67
CA TYR A 63 -16.64 -7.67 -6.50
C TYR A 63 -17.05 -7.53 -7.97
N ALA A 64 -18.25 -7.00 -8.24
CA ALA A 64 -18.67 -6.70 -9.61
C ALA A 64 -17.75 -5.65 -10.26
N PHE A 65 -17.42 -4.59 -9.55
CA PHE A 65 -16.47 -3.58 -10.01
C PHE A 65 -15.06 -4.16 -10.24
N LEU A 66 -14.58 -5.02 -9.34
CA LEU A 66 -13.28 -5.68 -9.51
C LEU A 66 -13.26 -6.57 -10.76
N ASP A 67 -14.33 -7.31 -11.00
CA ASP A 67 -14.47 -8.16 -12.19
C ASP A 67 -14.39 -7.35 -13.49
N GLU A 68 -15.03 -6.19 -13.54
CA GLU A 68 -14.91 -5.28 -14.68
C GLU A 68 -13.46 -4.78 -14.90
N GLU A 69 -12.77 -4.43 -13.84
CA GLU A 69 -11.39 -3.94 -13.94
C GLU A 69 -10.43 -5.07 -14.35
N LEU A 70 -10.63 -6.27 -13.81
CA LEU A 70 -9.86 -7.46 -14.21
C LEU A 70 -10.09 -7.85 -15.68
N LYS A 71 -11.33 -7.76 -16.18
CA LYS A 71 -11.66 -7.96 -17.61
C LYS A 71 -10.98 -6.96 -18.53
N LYS A 72 -10.73 -5.73 -18.06
CA LYS A 72 -9.94 -4.73 -18.77
C LYS A 72 -8.44 -5.02 -18.76
N GLY A 73 -8.00 -6.14 -18.17
CA GLY A 73 -6.61 -6.53 -18.04
C GLY A 73 -5.85 -5.83 -16.93
N ARG A 74 -6.53 -5.13 -16.01
CA ARG A 74 -5.93 -4.43 -14.87
C ARG A 74 -5.63 -5.38 -13.73
N GLN A 75 -4.83 -4.89 -12.77
CA GLN A 75 -4.46 -5.62 -11.57
C GLN A 75 -5.04 -4.92 -10.33
N VAL A 76 -5.29 -5.72 -9.30
CA VAL A 76 -6.00 -5.30 -8.09
C VAL A 76 -5.19 -5.68 -6.85
N TYR A 77 -5.11 -4.77 -5.89
CA TYR A 77 -4.67 -5.05 -4.52
C TYR A 77 -5.88 -5.24 -3.60
N VAL A 78 -5.81 -6.23 -2.72
CA VAL A 78 -6.72 -6.41 -1.58
C VAL A 78 -5.86 -6.44 -0.32
N VAL A 79 -6.03 -5.43 0.54
CA VAL A 79 -5.15 -5.21 1.69
C VAL A 79 -5.92 -5.41 2.98
N TYR A 80 -5.41 -6.30 3.83
CA TYR A 80 -5.92 -6.54 5.17
C TYR A 80 -5.05 -5.84 6.22
N PRO A 81 -5.62 -5.35 7.34
CA PRO A 81 -4.83 -4.75 8.40
C PRO A 81 -3.91 -5.80 9.04
N LEU A 82 -2.75 -5.34 9.50
CA LEU A 82 -1.88 -6.09 10.41
C LEU A 82 -1.78 -5.29 11.72
N ILE A 83 -2.23 -5.89 12.81
CA ILE A 83 -2.17 -5.29 14.15
C ILE A 83 -1.24 -6.15 14.99
N GLU A 84 -0.21 -5.54 15.56
CA GLU A 84 0.82 -6.23 16.34
C GLU A 84 0.26 -7.06 17.51
N GLU A 85 -0.84 -6.59 18.13
CA GLU A 85 -1.47 -7.27 19.27
C GLU A 85 -2.29 -8.52 18.90
N SER A 86 -2.59 -8.72 17.60
CA SER A 86 -3.46 -9.83 17.15
C SER A 86 -3.00 -10.48 15.83
N GLU A 87 -1.70 -10.61 15.62
CA GLU A 87 -1.11 -11.21 14.41
C GLU A 87 -1.75 -12.53 13.95
N LYS A 88 -2.17 -13.39 14.90
CA LYS A 88 -2.82 -14.66 14.54
C LYS A 88 -4.20 -14.46 13.93
N ILE A 89 -4.95 -13.48 14.45
CA ILE A 89 -6.30 -13.15 13.95
C ILE A 89 -6.18 -12.50 12.57
N ASP A 90 -5.24 -11.58 12.40
CA ASP A 90 -5.03 -10.89 11.15
C ASP A 90 -4.57 -11.82 10.02
N LEU A 91 -3.71 -12.80 10.34
CA LEU A 91 -3.34 -13.85 9.40
C LEU A 91 -4.52 -14.75 9.02
N LYS A 92 -5.37 -15.08 10.00
CA LYS A 92 -6.60 -15.84 9.74
C LYS A 92 -7.53 -15.04 8.82
N ASN A 93 -7.75 -13.77 9.09
CA ASN A 93 -8.57 -12.91 8.26
C ASN A 93 -8.02 -12.80 6.82
N LEU A 94 -6.70 -12.68 6.66
CA LEU A 94 -6.07 -12.71 5.35
C LEU A 94 -6.27 -14.05 4.65
N GLU A 95 -6.10 -15.18 5.34
CA GLU A 95 -6.27 -16.53 4.76
C GLU A 95 -7.72 -16.77 4.34
N ASP A 96 -8.68 -16.38 5.17
CA ASP A 96 -10.10 -16.50 4.85
C ASP A 96 -10.46 -15.59 3.66
N GLY A 97 -9.98 -14.35 3.68
CA GLY A 97 -10.16 -13.43 2.56
C GLY A 97 -9.49 -13.91 1.27
N TYR A 98 -8.29 -14.47 1.35
CA TYR A 98 -7.62 -15.06 0.20
C TYR A 98 -8.45 -16.19 -0.43
N LYS A 99 -9.02 -17.09 0.38
CA LYS A 99 -9.91 -18.15 -0.11
C LYS A 99 -11.14 -17.58 -0.81
N ILE A 100 -11.82 -16.61 -0.17
CA ILE A 100 -12.99 -15.94 -0.77
C ILE A 100 -12.64 -15.33 -2.13
N ILE A 101 -11.52 -14.66 -2.24
CA ILE A 101 -11.05 -14.05 -3.50
C ILE A 101 -10.75 -15.13 -4.55
N CYS A 102 -10.08 -16.22 -4.18
CA CYS A 102 -9.79 -17.33 -5.09
C CYS A 102 -11.08 -17.98 -5.60
N ASP A 103 -12.04 -18.24 -4.71
CA ASP A 103 -13.31 -18.86 -5.06
C ASP A 103 -14.19 -17.96 -5.94
N ARG A 104 -14.14 -16.66 -5.68
CA ARG A 104 -14.92 -15.66 -6.43
C ARG A 104 -14.34 -15.36 -7.82
N PHE A 105 -13.02 -15.37 -7.94
CA PHE A 105 -12.29 -14.99 -9.15
C PHE A 105 -11.49 -16.16 -9.74
N GLN A 106 -12.12 -17.32 -9.90
CA GLN A 106 -11.50 -18.58 -10.36
C GLN A 106 -10.77 -18.48 -11.72
N GLY A 107 -11.13 -17.50 -12.55
CA GLY A 107 -10.47 -17.25 -13.84
C GLY A 107 -9.16 -16.45 -13.74
N TYR A 108 -8.76 -16.03 -12.55
CA TYR A 108 -7.60 -15.16 -12.35
C TYR A 108 -6.63 -15.75 -11.33
N SER A 109 -5.33 -15.63 -11.62
CA SER A 109 -4.29 -16.01 -10.67
C SER A 109 -4.16 -14.98 -9.54
N VAL A 110 -4.09 -15.47 -8.30
CA VAL A 110 -4.01 -14.66 -7.09
C VAL A 110 -2.68 -14.90 -6.39
N SER A 111 -1.96 -13.84 -6.08
CA SER A 111 -0.77 -13.85 -5.20
C SER A 111 -1.18 -13.52 -3.77
N LYS A 112 -0.46 -14.10 -2.81
CA LYS A 112 -0.63 -13.81 -1.38
C LYS A 112 0.69 -13.39 -0.76
N VAL A 113 0.69 -12.28 -0.01
CA VAL A 113 1.90 -11.77 0.67
C VAL A 113 1.57 -11.33 2.10
N HIS A 114 2.31 -11.84 3.07
CA HIS A 114 2.15 -11.44 4.48
C HIS A 114 3.47 -11.43 5.25
N GLY A 115 3.48 -10.83 6.45
CA GLY A 115 4.67 -10.60 7.25
C GLY A 115 5.49 -11.85 7.57
N LYS A 116 4.83 -13.00 7.80
CA LYS A 116 5.48 -14.27 8.20
C LYS A 116 6.13 -15.07 7.06
N MET A 117 5.91 -14.68 5.79
CA MET A 117 6.59 -15.32 4.67
C MET A 117 8.08 -15.01 4.71
N LYS A 118 8.90 -15.95 4.23
CA LYS A 118 10.32 -15.73 4.04
C LYS A 118 10.56 -14.61 3.01
N PRO A 119 11.64 -13.81 3.14
CA PRO A 119 11.90 -12.72 2.21
C PRO A 119 11.92 -13.14 0.74
N ALA A 120 12.53 -14.29 0.42
CA ALA A 120 12.58 -14.81 -0.93
C ALA A 120 11.20 -15.19 -1.50
N GLU A 121 10.29 -15.73 -0.67
CA GLU A 121 8.92 -16.06 -1.06
C GLU A 121 8.10 -14.79 -1.32
N LYS A 122 8.26 -13.77 -0.45
CA LYS A 122 7.61 -12.45 -0.66
C LYS A 122 8.05 -11.82 -1.97
N ASP A 123 9.37 -11.81 -2.22
CA ASP A 123 9.92 -11.24 -3.44
C ASP A 123 9.43 -12.00 -4.68
N ALA A 124 9.40 -13.32 -4.64
CA ALA A 124 8.89 -14.14 -5.73
C ALA A 124 7.41 -13.80 -6.07
N GLU A 125 6.52 -13.72 -5.06
CA GLU A 125 5.11 -13.38 -5.28
C GLU A 125 4.94 -11.93 -5.78
N MET A 126 5.73 -10.99 -5.26
CA MET A 126 5.74 -9.60 -5.72
C MET A 126 6.20 -9.51 -7.19
N GLN A 127 7.22 -10.27 -7.59
CA GLN A 127 7.70 -10.30 -8.98
C GLN A 127 6.66 -10.92 -9.93
N ARG A 128 5.97 -11.99 -9.51
CA ARG A 128 4.85 -12.57 -10.27
C ARG A 128 3.76 -11.54 -10.53
N PHE A 129 3.39 -10.79 -9.50
CA PHE A 129 2.40 -9.74 -9.63
C PHE A 129 2.90 -8.59 -10.53
N LYS A 130 4.14 -8.15 -10.37
CA LYS A 130 4.74 -7.11 -11.20
C LYS A 130 4.79 -7.49 -12.68
N ARG A 131 5.07 -8.77 -13.01
CA ARG A 131 5.07 -9.29 -14.38
C ARG A 131 3.67 -9.54 -14.94
N GLY A 132 2.61 -9.34 -14.15
CA GLY A 132 1.22 -9.59 -14.55
C GLY A 132 0.84 -11.07 -14.63
N GLU A 133 1.66 -11.98 -14.09
CA GLU A 133 1.37 -13.42 -13.99
C GLU A 133 0.21 -13.67 -13.02
N THR A 134 0.08 -12.82 -12.01
CA THR A 134 -1.06 -12.79 -11.13
C THR A 134 -1.81 -11.47 -11.26
N ARG A 135 -3.13 -11.53 -11.21
CA ARG A 135 -4.01 -10.37 -11.44
C ARG A 135 -4.49 -9.74 -10.15
N ILE A 136 -4.55 -10.49 -9.10
CA ILE A 136 -4.99 -10.03 -7.78
C ILE A 136 -3.85 -10.31 -6.79
N MET A 137 -3.54 -9.35 -5.94
CA MET A 137 -2.65 -9.53 -4.82
C MET A 137 -3.39 -9.30 -3.52
N VAL A 138 -3.47 -10.34 -2.70
CA VAL A 138 -4.00 -10.28 -1.34
C VAL A 138 -2.83 -10.16 -0.36
N SER A 139 -2.83 -9.13 0.47
CA SER A 139 -1.69 -8.88 1.36
C SER A 139 -2.09 -8.24 2.68
N THR A 140 -1.23 -8.36 3.68
CA THR A 140 -1.22 -7.46 4.83
C THR A 140 -0.48 -6.17 4.48
N THR A 141 -0.43 -5.20 5.38
CA THR A 141 0.19 -3.87 5.23
C THR A 141 1.66 -3.86 4.76
N VAL A 142 2.28 -5.02 4.62
CA VAL A 142 3.69 -5.21 4.21
C VAL A 142 3.99 -4.73 2.78
N ILE A 143 3.00 -4.18 2.05
CA ILE A 143 3.25 -3.52 0.74
C ILE A 143 4.05 -2.20 0.89
N GLU A 144 4.73 -2.01 1.99
CA GLU A 144 5.61 -0.85 2.18
C GLU A 144 6.82 -0.88 1.24
N VAL A 145 7.17 -2.03 0.70
CA VAL A 145 8.34 -2.18 -0.13
C VAL A 145 8.02 -1.88 -1.59
N GLY A 146 8.32 -0.67 -2.00
CA GLY A 146 8.78 -0.14 -3.26
C GLY A 146 8.51 -0.83 -4.60
N VAL A 147 7.58 -1.75 -4.72
CA VAL A 147 7.23 -2.34 -6.01
C VAL A 147 6.22 -1.46 -6.70
N ASP A 148 6.69 -0.81 -7.74
CA ASP A 148 5.83 -0.05 -8.64
C ASP A 148 5.17 -1.03 -9.63
N VAL A 149 3.83 -1.09 -9.60
CA VAL A 149 3.03 -1.89 -10.53
C VAL A 149 2.09 -0.94 -11.26
N PRO A 150 2.51 -0.40 -12.41
CA PRO A 150 1.73 0.59 -13.14
C PRO A 150 0.33 0.11 -13.51
N ASN A 151 0.17 -1.18 -13.79
CA ASN A 151 -1.10 -1.79 -14.16
C ASN A 151 -2.07 -2.02 -12.98
N ALA A 152 -1.62 -1.83 -11.73
CA ALA A 152 -2.48 -1.89 -10.56
C ALA A 152 -3.31 -0.61 -10.42
N SER A 153 -4.57 -0.68 -10.83
CA SER A 153 -5.48 0.46 -10.89
C SER A 153 -6.40 0.57 -9.68
N VAL A 154 -6.64 -0.53 -8.98
CA VAL A 154 -7.58 -0.61 -7.86
C VAL A 154 -6.90 -1.16 -6.62
N MET A 155 -7.28 -0.60 -5.48
CA MET A 155 -6.93 -1.12 -4.16
C MET A 155 -8.19 -1.18 -3.31
N VAL A 156 -8.49 -2.36 -2.80
CA VAL A 156 -9.49 -2.57 -1.74
C VAL A 156 -8.75 -2.65 -0.42
N ILE A 157 -9.20 -1.90 0.56
CA ILE A 157 -8.65 -1.90 1.92
C ILE A 157 -9.75 -2.40 2.84
N GLU A 158 -9.58 -3.61 3.34
CA GLU A 158 -10.51 -4.24 4.26
C GLU A 158 -10.30 -3.72 5.68
N ASN A 159 -11.39 -3.53 6.41
CA ASN A 159 -11.37 -2.98 7.76
C ASN A 159 -10.55 -1.68 7.85
N ALA A 160 -10.85 -0.74 6.98
CA ALA A 160 -10.09 0.51 6.83
C ALA A 160 -10.03 1.34 8.12
N GLU A 161 -11.00 1.20 9.02
CA GLU A 161 -11.03 1.83 10.35
C GLU A 161 -9.87 1.40 11.27
N ARG A 162 -9.23 0.27 10.95
CA ARG A 162 -8.07 -0.26 11.70
C ARG A 162 -6.74 0.33 11.23
N PHE A 163 -6.74 1.14 10.18
CA PHE A 163 -5.54 1.80 9.66
C PHE A 163 -5.46 3.25 10.14
N GLY A 164 -4.25 3.71 10.41
CA GLY A 164 -4.00 5.15 10.58
C GLY A 164 -4.14 5.89 9.25
N LEU A 165 -4.57 7.17 9.31
CA LEU A 165 -4.74 8.02 8.12
C LEU A 165 -3.47 8.11 7.27
N SER A 166 -2.32 8.14 7.90
CA SER A 166 -1.00 8.15 7.27
C SER A 166 -0.77 6.88 6.43
N GLN A 167 -1.13 5.71 6.97
CA GLN A 167 -1.03 4.43 6.27
C GLN A 167 -1.99 4.37 5.08
N LEU A 168 -3.25 4.81 5.26
CA LEU A 168 -4.22 4.88 4.18
C LEU A 168 -3.75 5.80 3.04
N HIS A 169 -3.13 6.94 3.39
CA HIS A 169 -2.53 7.84 2.41
C HIS A 169 -1.40 7.18 1.62
N GLN A 170 -0.51 6.45 2.29
CA GLN A 170 0.59 5.73 1.65
C GLN A 170 0.07 4.60 0.74
N LEU A 171 -0.91 3.82 1.21
CA LEU A 171 -1.55 2.76 0.43
C LEU A 171 -2.21 3.32 -0.83
N ARG A 172 -2.98 4.42 -0.70
CA ARG A 172 -3.58 5.12 -1.84
C ARG A 172 -2.54 5.50 -2.90
N GLY A 173 -1.35 5.90 -2.47
CA GLY A 173 -0.25 6.25 -3.36
C GLY A 173 0.35 5.07 -4.14
N ARG A 174 -0.06 3.83 -3.90
CA ARG A 174 0.45 2.63 -4.59
C ARG A 174 -0.30 2.27 -5.87
N VAL A 175 -1.47 2.86 -6.10
CA VAL A 175 -2.26 2.68 -7.32
C VAL A 175 -2.33 3.95 -8.16
N GLY A 176 -2.83 3.83 -9.39
CA GLY A 176 -2.97 4.97 -10.29
C GLY A 176 -1.64 5.49 -10.86
N ARG A 177 -0.63 4.64 -10.97
CA ARG A 177 0.71 4.98 -11.48
C ARG A 177 0.89 4.67 -12.96
N GLY A 178 -0.04 3.95 -13.55
CA GLY A 178 -0.09 3.66 -14.97
C GLY A 178 -0.99 4.62 -15.74
N ALA A 179 -0.75 4.73 -17.03
CA ALA A 179 -1.56 5.52 -17.96
C ALA A 179 -2.98 4.95 -18.12
#